data_f57919b546ea750a64d3858ffdb8c3b5
#
_entry.id   f57919b546ea750a64d3858ffdb8c3b5
#
_cell.length_a   1.000
_cell.length_b   1.000
_cell.length_c   1.000
_cell.angle_alpha   90.00
_cell.angle_beta   90.00
_cell.angle_gamma   90.00
#
_symmetry.space_group_name_H-M   'P 1'
#
loop_
_entity.id
_entity.type
_entity.pdbx_description
1 polymer ?
#
loop_
_entity_poly.entity_id
_entity_poly.type
_entity_poly.pdbx_seq_one_letter_code
_entity_poly.pdbx_strand_id
1 'polypeptide(L)'
;MIIGIGIDIVELDRIENIMKRQPRFVERILTDNEKKFFETYSKTRKIEFLAGRFAAKEAFVKAMGTGISKSYSWHDIEILKEESGKPTLVVAGLQSYIHLSISHSRNYAVAQVIIESSSS
;
A
#
# COMPACT_ATOMS: atom_id res chain seq x y z
N MET A 1 -3.95 5.54 -21.92
CA MET A 1 -5.31 5.83 -21.43
C MET A 1 -5.44 5.39 -19.97
N ILE A 2 -5.97 6.24 -19.14
CA ILE A 2 -6.23 5.89 -17.73
C ILE A 2 -7.42 4.94 -17.68
N ILE A 3 -7.24 3.81 -17.01
CA ILE A 3 -8.27 2.79 -16.88
C ILE A 3 -8.77 2.60 -15.46
N GLY A 4 -8.15 3.25 -14.48
CA GLY A 4 -8.62 3.17 -13.10
C GLY A 4 -7.96 4.18 -12.21
N ILE A 5 -8.70 4.66 -11.23
CA ILE A 5 -8.22 5.58 -10.20
C ILE A 5 -8.76 5.08 -8.86
N GLY A 6 -7.89 5.04 -7.86
CA GLY A 6 -8.27 4.66 -6.51
C GLY A 6 -7.60 5.56 -5.49
N ILE A 7 -8.32 5.82 -4.42
CA ILE A 7 -7.79 6.58 -3.30
C ILE A 7 -8.26 5.91 -2.01
N ASP A 8 -7.38 5.92 -1.00
CA ASP A 8 -7.72 5.41 0.31
C ASP A 8 -7.10 6.31 1.37
N ILE A 9 -7.81 6.46 2.47
CA ILE A 9 -7.34 7.23 3.62
C ILE A 9 -7.56 6.38 4.86
N VAL A 10 -6.59 6.37 5.76
CA VAL A 10 -6.67 5.58 6.98
C VAL A 10 -6.13 6.38 8.15
N GLU A 11 -6.78 6.23 9.30
CA GLU A 11 -6.33 6.86 10.53
C GLU A 11 -5.15 6.08 11.12
N LEU A 12 -4.09 6.79 11.49
CA LEU A 12 -2.91 6.16 12.09
C LEU A 12 -3.25 5.48 13.41
N ASP A 13 -4.12 6.07 14.23
CA ASP A 13 -4.56 5.48 15.50
C ASP A 13 -5.26 4.14 15.28
N ARG A 14 -6.05 4.04 14.22
CA ARG A 14 -6.71 2.78 13.88
C ARG A 14 -5.70 1.68 13.56
N ILE A 15 -4.69 2.02 12.78
CA ILE A 15 -3.62 1.06 12.44
C ILE A 15 -2.86 0.65 13.69
N GLU A 16 -2.51 1.60 14.53
CA GLU A 16 -1.82 1.30 15.79
C GLU A 16 -2.64 0.35 16.65
N ASN A 17 -3.93 0.59 16.80
CA ASN A 17 -4.82 -0.25 17.61
C ASN A 17 -4.94 -1.66 17.03
N ILE A 18 -5.02 -1.79 15.71
CA ILE A 18 -5.09 -3.10 15.08
C ILE A 18 -3.79 -3.87 15.32
N MET A 19 -2.64 -3.20 15.18
CA MET A 19 -1.34 -3.83 15.44
C MET A 19 -1.26 -4.39 16.86
N LYS A 20 -1.80 -3.67 17.85
CA LYS A 20 -1.79 -4.10 19.24
C LYS A 20 -2.70 -5.30 19.49
N ARG A 21 -3.89 -5.32 18.84
CA ARG A 21 -4.88 -6.36 19.07
C ARG A 21 -4.68 -7.60 18.21
N GLN A 22 -4.06 -7.46 17.03
CA GLN A 22 -3.87 -8.54 16.08
C GLN A 22 -2.39 -8.65 15.72
N PRO A 23 -1.63 -9.46 16.46
CA PRO A 23 -0.17 -9.55 16.24
C PRO A 23 0.23 -9.96 14.81
N ARG A 24 -0.66 -10.66 14.10
CA ARG A 24 -0.37 -11.11 12.74
C ARG A 24 -0.76 -10.10 11.66
N PHE A 25 -1.27 -8.94 12.05
CA PHE A 25 -1.73 -7.94 11.09
C PHE A 25 -0.58 -7.48 10.19
N VAL A 26 0.58 -7.19 10.77
CA VAL A 26 1.76 -6.76 10.02
C VAL A 26 2.13 -7.80 8.97
N GLU A 27 2.19 -9.07 9.36
CA GLU A 27 2.54 -10.15 8.44
C GLU A 27 1.50 -10.35 7.35
N ARG A 28 0.24 -10.10 7.67
CA ARG A 28 -0.85 -10.22 6.69
C ARG A 28 -0.73 -9.16 5.60
N ILE A 29 -0.37 -7.94 5.98
CA ILE A 29 -0.35 -6.80 5.06
C ILE A 29 0.96 -6.70 4.29
N LEU A 30 2.09 -6.89 4.97
CA LEU A 30 3.41 -6.64 4.39
C LEU A 30 4.03 -7.90 3.81
N THR A 31 4.63 -7.77 2.62
CA THR A 31 5.47 -8.82 2.04
C THR A 31 6.77 -8.91 2.85
N ASP A 32 7.54 -9.98 2.63
CA ASP A 32 8.83 -10.14 3.30
C ASP A 32 9.77 -8.98 3.02
N ASN A 33 9.80 -8.47 1.80
CA ASN A 33 10.64 -7.32 1.45
C ASN A 33 10.20 -6.06 2.18
N GLU A 34 8.90 -5.82 2.25
CA GLU A 34 8.37 -4.66 2.97
C GLU A 34 8.66 -4.76 4.47
N LYS A 35 8.59 -5.96 5.04
CA LYS A 35 8.89 -6.17 6.46
C LYS A 35 10.33 -5.85 6.82
N LYS A 36 11.27 -6.09 5.90
CA LYS A 36 12.68 -5.76 6.15
C LYS A 36 12.88 -4.28 6.46
N PHE A 37 12.19 -3.40 5.73
CA PHE A 37 12.23 -1.98 6.01
C PHE A 37 11.49 -1.66 7.31
N PHE A 38 10.31 -2.23 7.49
CA PHE A 38 9.47 -2.02 8.66
C PHE A 38 10.24 -2.28 9.96
N GLU A 39 10.99 -3.36 10.01
CA GLU A 39 11.72 -3.77 11.21
C GLU A 39 12.83 -2.80 11.60
N THR A 40 13.31 -1.97 10.67
CA THR A 40 14.36 -0.99 10.95
C THR A 40 13.83 0.32 11.54
N TYR A 41 12.53 0.53 11.54
CA TYR A 41 11.94 1.82 11.90
C TYR A 41 11.60 1.93 13.38
N SER A 42 11.51 3.18 13.87
CA SER A 42 10.98 3.47 15.20
C SER A 42 9.51 3.11 15.28
N LYS A 43 8.95 3.06 16.49
CA LYS A 43 7.53 2.75 16.68
C LYS A 43 6.62 3.67 15.88
N THR A 44 6.86 4.98 15.95
CA THR A 44 6.05 5.96 15.22
C THR A 44 6.16 5.75 13.72
N ARG A 45 7.37 5.55 13.21
CA ARG A 45 7.57 5.35 11.77
C ARG A 45 6.98 4.03 11.30
N LYS A 46 6.99 2.99 12.13
CA LYS A 46 6.36 1.72 11.81
C LYS A 46 4.86 1.88 11.53
N ILE A 47 4.19 2.67 12.37
CA ILE A 47 2.76 2.92 12.20
C ILE A 47 2.49 3.66 10.88
N GLU A 48 3.27 4.70 10.61
CA GLU A 48 3.15 5.47 9.36
C GLU A 48 3.42 4.59 8.15
N PHE A 49 4.46 3.78 8.21
CA PHE A 49 4.85 2.90 7.12
C PHE A 49 3.75 1.88 6.82
N LEU A 50 3.27 1.20 7.86
CA LEU A 50 2.22 0.19 7.68
C LEU A 50 0.93 0.82 7.17
N ALA A 51 0.56 1.98 7.72
CA ALA A 51 -0.64 2.69 7.28
C ALA A 51 -0.55 3.08 5.81
N GLY A 52 0.61 3.58 5.38
CA GLY A 52 0.85 3.95 3.99
C GLY A 52 0.77 2.76 3.05
N ARG A 53 1.36 1.62 3.42
CA ARG A 53 1.29 0.41 2.61
C ARG A 53 -0.12 -0.16 2.56
N PHE A 54 -0.81 -0.16 3.69
CA PHE A 54 -2.21 -0.57 3.76
C PHE A 54 -3.07 0.28 2.81
N ALA A 55 -2.97 1.60 2.92
CA ALA A 55 -3.74 2.51 2.08
C ALA A 55 -3.40 2.35 0.60
N ALA A 56 -2.13 2.16 0.26
CA ALA A 56 -1.70 1.98 -1.12
C ALA A 56 -2.30 0.71 -1.74
N LYS A 57 -2.30 -0.40 -1.00
CA LYS A 57 -2.84 -1.66 -1.49
C LYS A 57 -4.37 -1.58 -1.64
N GLU A 58 -5.05 -0.93 -0.70
CA GLU A 58 -6.48 -0.67 -0.80
C GLU A 58 -6.80 0.24 -1.99
N ALA A 59 -6.02 1.30 -2.20
CA ALA A 59 -6.21 2.21 -3.32
C ALA A 59 -6.04 1.48 -4.66
N PHE A 60 -5.07 0.55 -4.73
CA PHE A 60 -4.87 -0.25 -5.94
C PHE A 60 -6.09 -1.08 -6.28
N VAL A 61 -6.64 -1.81 -5.31
CA VAL A 61 -7.79 -2.68 -5.60
C VAL A 61 -9.05 -1.86 -5.91
N LYS A 62 -9.18 -0.67 -5.33
CA LYS A 62 -10.24 0.26 -5.73
C LYS A 62 -10.07 0.69 -7.18
N ALA A 63 -8.84 1.00 -7.59
CA ALA A 63 -8.55 1.40 -8.96
C ALA A 63 -8.86 0.26 -9.96
N MET A 64 -8.65 -0.99 -9.54
CA MET A 64 -8.97 -2.15 -10.36
C MET A 64 -10.46 -2.49 -10.34
N GLY A 65 -11.24 -1.87 -9.46
CA GLY A 65 -12.66 -2.16 -9.31
C GLY A 65 -12.96 -3.45 -8.58
N THR A 66 -11.98 -3.95 -7.81
CA THR A 66 -12.13 -5.20 -7.06
C THR A 66 -11.89 -4.92 -5.58
N GLY A 67 -11.92 -5.97 -4.76
CA GLY A 67 -11.55 -5.88 -3.36
C GLY A 67 -10.40 -6.84 -3.06
N ILE A 68 -9.76 -6.64 -1.91
CA ILE A 68 -8.79 -7.60 -1.40
C ILE A 68 -9.52 -8.93 -1.18
N SER A 69 -8.84 -10.02 -1.47
CA SER A 69 -9.29 -11.41 -1.38
C SER A 69 -10.26 -11.87 -2.46
N LYS A 70 -10.71 -10.99 -3.36
CA LYS A 70 -11.47 -11.44 -4.53
C LYS A 70 -10.54 -11.79 -5.69
N SER A 71 -9.66 -10.84 -6.06
CA SER A 71 -8.75 -11.02 -7.19
C SER A 71 -7.29 -10.92 -6.77
N TYR A 72 -7.03 -10.28 -5.64
CA TYR A 72 -5.68 -10.05 -5.14
C TYR A 72 -5.61 -10.32 -3.65
N SER A 73 -4.52 -10.96 -3.21
CA SER A 73 -4.18 -11.03 -1.80
C SER A 73 -3.25 -9.84 -1.48
N TRP A 74 -3.08 -9.56 -0.19
CA TRP A 74 -2.17 -8.49 0.25
C TRP A 74 -0.76 -8.68 -0.27
N HIS A 75 -0.27 -9.92 -0.33
CA HIS A 75 1.10 -10.23 -0.75
C HIS A 75 1.29 -10.26 -2.26
N ASP A 76 0.21 -10.22 -3.03
CA ASP A 76 0.30 -10.07 -4.48
C ASP A 76 0.71 -8.66 -4.89
N ILE A 77 0.55 -7.71 -3.97
CA ILE A 77 0.83 -6.29 -4.20
C ILE A 77 2.00 -5.90 -3.32
N GLU A 78 3.05 -5.36 -3.93
CA GLU A 78 4.25 -4.97 -3.20
C GLU A 78 4.63 -3.54 -3.54
N ILE A 79 4.99 -2.76 -2.52
CA ILE A 79 5.50 -1.41 -2.73
C ILE A 79 7.00 -1.45 -2.50
N LEU A 80 7.74 -1.14 -3.56
CA LEU A 80 9.19 -1.01 -3.54
C LEU A 80 9.56 0.44 -3.37
N LYS A 81 10.76 0.69 -2.87
CA LYS A 81 11.25 2.05 -2.67
C LYS A 81 12.43 2.25 -3.59
N GLU A 82 12.33 3.20 -4.52
CA GLU A 82 13.42 3.54 -5.40
C GLU A 82 14.52 4.26 -4.64
N GLU A 83 15.70 4.40 -5.24
CA GLU A 83 16.82 5.13 -4.62
C GLU A 83 16.44 6.56 -4.24
N SER A 84 15.59 7.21 -5.04
CA SER A 84 15.08 8.55 -4.76
C SER A 84 14.14 8.60 -3.55
N GLY A 85 13.72 7.44 -3.04
CA GLY A 85 12.71 7.36 -2.00
C GLY A 85 11.29 7.26 -2.52
N LYS A 86 11.11 7.36 -3.84
CA LYS A 86 9.79 7.28 -4.47
C LYS A 86 9.22 5.86 -4.36
N PRO A 87 7.98 5.69 -3.87
CA PRO A 87 7.36 4.38 -3.82
C PRO A 87 6.89 3.93 -5.20
N THR A 88 7.08 2.65 -5.49
CA THR A 88 6.64 2.03 -6.74
C THR A 88 5.83 0.80 -6.40
N LEU A 89 4.61 0.71 -6.90
CA LEU A 89 3.73 -0.42 -6.66
C LEU A 89 3.85 -1.42 -7.80
N VAL A 90 4.11 -2.67 -7.45
CA VAL A 90 4.25 -3.74 -8.43
C VAL A 90 3.29 -4.88 -8.11
N VAL A 91 2.72 -5.46 -9.15
CA VAL A 91 1.82 -6.61 -9.06
C VAL A 91 2.23 -7.60 -10.14
N ALA A 92 2.56 -8.83 -9.72
CA ALA A 92 3.01 -9.85 -10.65
C ALA A 92 1.94 -10.13 -11.71
N GLY A 93 2.34 -10.18 -12.96
CA GLY A 93 1.45 -10.48 -14.08
C GLY A 93 0.64 -9.30 -14.60
N LEU A 94 0.70 -8.15 -13.94
CA LEU A 94 -0.02 -6.98 -14.42
C LEU A 94 0.86 -6.20 -15.39
N GLN A 95 0.32 -5.91 -16.58
CA GLN A 95 1.08 -5.22 -17.63
C GLN A 95 0.79 -3.73 -17.71
N SER A 96 -0.17 -3.23 -16.97
CA SER A 96 -0.50 -1.82 -16.94
C SER A 96 0.56 -1.03 -16.18
N TYR A 97 0.65 0.28 -16.45
CA TYR A 97 1.48 1.18 -15.65
C TYR A 97 0.72 1.60 -14.42
N ILE A 98 1.37 1.54 -13.27
CA ILE A 98 0.77 1.93 -12.00
C ILE A 98 1.50 3.14 -11.46
N HIS A 99 0.76 4.22 -11.23
CA HIS A 99 1.30 5.44 -10.64
C HIS A 99 0.79 5.51 -9.21
N LEU A 100 1.70 5.70 -8.25
CA LEU A 100 1.39 5.69 -6.82
C LEU A 100 1.89 6.95 -6.16
N SER A 101 1.06 7.51 -5.29
CA SER A 101 1.45 8.58 -4.38
C SER A 101 0.98 8.22 -2.98
N ILE A 102 1.84 8.38 -1.99
CA ILE A 102 1.52 8.15 -0.57
C ILE A 102 1.90 9.40 0.20
N SER A 103 1.02 9.83 1.07
CA SER A 103 1.26 10.98 1.94
C SER A 103 0.73 10.67 3.33
N HIS A 104 1.32 11.29 4.35
CA HIS A 104 0.79 11.17 5.70
C HIS A 104 0.90 12.49 6.44
N SER A 105 0.00 12.66 7.37
CA SER A 105 -0.02 13.78 8.29
C SER A 105 0.13 13.22 9.69
N ARG A 106 -0.14 14.06 10.70
CA ARG A 106 -0.11 13.62 12.09
C ARG A 106 -1.10 12.49 12.36
N ASN A 107 -2.27 12.52 11.73
CA ASN A 107 -3.38 11.63 12.07
C ASN A 107 -3.76 10.65 10.97
N TYR A 108 -3.34 10.86 9.74
CA TYR A 108 -3.82 10.08 8.59
C TYR A 108 -2.69 9.69 7.66
N ALA A 109 -2.89 8.57 6.98
CA ALA A 109 -2.13 8.24 5.77
C ALA A 109 -3.12 8.19 4.60
N VAL A 110 -2.68 8.65 3.44
CA VAL A 110 -3.49 8.63 2.24
C VAL A 110 -2.65 8.08 1.09
N ALA A 111 -3.29 7.32 0.21
CA ALA A 111 -2.63 6.83 -0.99
C ALA A 111 -3.54 7.02 -2.18
N GLN A 112 -2.95 7.34 -3.31
CA GLN A 112 -3.66 7.45 -4.58
C GLN A 112 -2.97 6.55 -5.60
N VAL A 113 -3.76 5.81 -6.35
CA VAL A 113 -3.28 4.93 -7.42
C VAL A 113 -3.98 5.31 -8.71
N ILE A 114 -3.21 5.46 -9.77
CA ILE A 114 -3.72 5.66 -11.11
C ILE A 114 -3.17 4.52 -11.96
N ILE A 115 -4.06 3.82 -12.67
CA ILE A 115 -3.67 2.73 -13.55
C ILE A 115 -3.84 3.18 -14.98
N GLU A 116 -2.79 3.05 -15.73
CA GLU A 116 -2.74 3.47 -17.13
C GLU A 116 -2.49 2.26 -18.01
N SER A 117 -3.25 2.18 -19.10
CA SER A 117 -3.08 1.11 -20.08
C SER A 117 -1.69 1.15 -20.70
N SER A 118 -1.06 -0.02 -20.82
CA SER A 118 0.24 -0.14 -21.48
C SER A 118 0.10 -0.17 -23.02
N SER A 119 -1.10 -0.38 -23.50
CA SER A 119 -1.37 -0.34 -24.94
C SER A 119 -1.78 1.07 -25.35
N SER A 120 -1.17 1.58 -26.36
CA SER A 120 -1.48 2.90 -26.89
C SER A 120 -2.56 2.81 -27.96
#